data_c0746faf6730e8d79566fb3594d48dd1
#
_entry.id   c0746faf6730e8d79566fb3594d48dd1
#
_cell.length_a   1.000
_cell.length_b   1.000
_cell.length_c   1.000
_cell.angle_alpha   90.00
_cell.angle_beta   90.00
_cell.angle_gamma   90.00
#
_symmetry.space_group_name_H-M   'P 1'
#
loop_
_entity.id
_entity.type
_entity.pdbx_description
1 polymer ?
#
loop_
_entity_poly.entity_id
_entity_poly.type
_entity_poly.pdbx_seq_one_letter_code
_entity_poly.pdbx_strand_id
1 'polypeptide(L)'
;MKNQKVGVIGAGFSGSMIALQLLKLSPHIHVTLFERSSKFGTGAAYSTESPHHLLNVPAARMSAFDDQPDHFLTWWKSKFDAADGSAFAPRQQYGRYLQELLAGAGSRLSIRSEEVREISRDRVVVTSGGSEQFDAVVLATGNYPPANPVSRWISEDELGARMVRAAGSEHRPLEAFGDQVFILGSGLTAVDIIIDLDARGYTGQITVLSRRGLMPQPHDLTVPGWEFQSAPEGSTLRELMQWFNHERQTAELAGVNWRAVLDALRPRTQRLWQGLSLVEKRRFLRHLRPYWDVHRHRLAPELQQRLSTLEQAKRLKLLRGRIQNVEVRGDRTALSVVRHGSVRAEV
;
A
#
# COMPACT_ATOMS: atom_id res chain seq x y z
N MET A 1 10.90 -17.70 -35.55
CA MET A 1 11.14 -17.95 -34.10
C MET A 1 9.95 -18.74 -33.57
N LYS A 2 10.17 -19.70 -32.66
CA LYS A 2 9.10 -20.52 -32.06
C LYS A 2 8.27 -19.65 -31.12
N ASN A 3 6.94 -19.79 -31.16
CA ASN A 3 6.06 -19.13 -30.19
C ASN A 3 6.37 -19.65 -28.79
N GLN A 4 6.45 -18.73 -27.83
CA GLN A 4 6.70 -19.02 -26.42
C GLN A 4 5.44 -18.81 -25.60
N LYS A 5 5.11 -19.78 -24.77
CA LYS A 5 3.98 -19.73 -23.83
C LYS A 5 4.48 -19.37 -22.44
N VAL A 6 3.97 -18.30 -21.86
CA VAL A 6 4.31 -17.87 -20.49
C VAL A 6 3.06 -17.91 -19.60
N GLY A 7 3.12 -18.66 -18.52
CA GLY A 7 2.10 -18.67 -17.47
C GLY A 7 2.42 -17.63 -16.41
N VAL A 8 1.49 -16.73 -16.09
CA VAL A 8 1.61 -15.75 -15.00
C VAL A 8 0.57 -16.04 -13.94
N ILE A 9 1.03 -16.30 -12.72
CA ILE A 9 0.16 -16.73 -11.62
C ILE A 9 -0.13 -15.52 -10.70
N GLY A 10 -1.38 -15.07 -10.71
CA GLY A 10 -1.87 -13.87 -10.05
C GLY A 10 -2.05 -12.72 -11.02
N ALA A 11 -3.28 -12.24 -11.17
CA ALA A 11 -3.66 -11.12 -12.03
C ALA A 11 -3.87 -9.81 -11.27
N GLY A 12 -3.15 -9.61 -10.18
CA GLY A 12 -3.03 -8.31 -9.54
C GLY A 12 -2.16 -7.36 -10.37
N PHE A 13 -1.83 -6.18 -9.83
CA PHE A 13 -1.01 -5.19 -10.53
C PHE A 13 0.26 -5.78 -11.15
N SER A 14 1.08 -6.48 -10.35
CA SER A 14 2.37 -7.01 -10.81
C SER A 14 2.22 -8.02 -11.95
N GLY A 15 1.30 -8.98 -11.82
CA GLY A 15 1.08 -9.98 -12.88
C GLY A 15 0.52 -9.37 -14.15
N SER A 16 -0.40 -8.41 -14.03
CA SER A 16 -0.96 -7.69 -15.17
C SER A 16 0.12 -6.89 -15.91
N MET A 17 0.97 -6.18 -15.18
CA MET A 17 2.07 -5.41 -15.78
C MET A 17 3.11 -6.31 -16.45
N ILE A 18 3.47 -7.44 -15.82
CA ILE A 18 4.36 -8.43 -16.43
C ILE A 18 3.77 -8.96 -17.74
N ALA A 19 2.47 -9.33 -17.74
CA ALA A 19 1.80 -9.82 -18.94
C ALA A 19 1.84 -8.78 -20.08
N LEU A 20 1.47 -7.54 -19.81
CA LEU A 20 1.48 -6.45 -20.79
C LEU A 20 2.89 -6.16 -21.32
N GLN A 21 3.89 -6.13 -20.47
CA GLN A 21 5.27 -5.90 -20.86
C GLN A 21 5.85 -7.06 -21.71
N LEU A 22 5.56 -8.31 -21.36
CA LEU A 22 5.95 -9.47 -22.17
C LEU A 22 5.36 -9.42 -23.59
N LEU A 23 4.07 -9.06 -23.69
CA LEU A 23 3.40 -8.92 -24.99
C LEU A 23 3.98 -7.78 -25.85
N LYS A 24 4.47 -6.71 -25.20
CA LYS A 24 5.13 -5.58 -25.84
C LYS A 24 6.56 -5.95 -26.32
N LEU A 25 7.28 -6.75 -25.54
CA LEU A 25 8.66 -7.14 -25.81
C LEU A 25 8.80 -8.02 -27.05
N SER A 26 7.82 -8.91 -27.34
CA SER A 26 7.92 -9.82 -28.49
C SER A 26 6.57 -10.21 -29.05
N PRO A 27 6.39 -10.22 -30.39
CA PRO A 27 5.18 -10.71 -31.03
C PRO A 27 5.02 -12.22 -30.92
N HIS A 28 6.04 -12.97 -30.54
CA HIS A 28 6.05 -14.43 -30.43
C HIS A 28 5.71 -14.94 -29.02
N ILE A 29 5.45 -14.04 -28.05
CA ILE A 29 5.05 -14.42 -26.70
C ILE A 29 3.52 -14.47 -26.61
N HIS A 30 3.02 -15.57 -26.07
CA HIS A 30 1.64 -15.76 -25.65
C HIS A 30 1.60 -15.89 -24.14
N VAL A 31 0.73 -15.12 -23.48
CA VAL A 31 0.63 -15.10 -22.01
C VAL A 31 -0.70 -15.67 -21.57
N THR A 32 -0.66 -16.62 -20.64
CA THR A 32 -1.84 -17.04 -19.88
C THR A 32 -1.75 -16.47 -18.47
N LEU A 33 -2.69 -15.61 -18.10
CA LEU A 33 -2.76 -14.95 -16.81
C LEU A 33 -3.81 -15.66 -15.95
N PHE A 34 -3.40 -16.25 -14.83
CA PHE A 34 -4.28 -16.98 -13.92
C PHE A 34 -4.65 -16.12 -12.73
N GLU A 35 -5.93 -16.12 -12.37
CA GLU A 35 -6.43 -15.46 -11.16
C GLU A 35 -7.54 -16.30 -10.54
N ARG A 36 -7.47 -16.53 -9.25
CA ARG A 36 -8.49 -17.31 -8.52
C ARG A 36 -9.82 -16.59 -8.38
N SER A 37 -9.82 -15.25 -8.47
CA SER A 37 -11.02 -14.41 -8.44
C SER A 37 -11.41 -13.98 -9.86
N SER A 38 -12.59 -13.40 -10.01
CA SER A 38 -13.02 -12.77 -11.27
C SER A 38 -12.52 -11.31 -11.42
N LYS A 39 -11.79 -10.77 -10.43
CA LYS A 39 -11.31 -9.37 -10.45
C LYS A 39 -9.86 -9.32 -10.96
N PHE A 40 -9.69 -9.09 -12.25
CA PHE A 40 -8.36 -8.96 -12.88
C PHE A 40 -7.84 -7.53 -12.85
N GLY A 41 -6.52 -7.35 -12.90
CA GLY A 41 -5.84 -6.05 -12.97
C GLY A 41 -5.70 -5.33 -11.64
N THR A 42 -6.64 -5.50 -10.74
CA THR A 42 -6.77 -4.66 -9.54
C THR A 42 -5.91 -5.14 -8.36
N GLY A 43 -5.86 -6.46 -8.11
CA GLY A 43 -5.25 -7.00 -6.91
C GLY A 43 -5.80 -6.34 -5.64
N ALA A 44 -5.14 -6.52 -4.51
CA ALA A 44 -5.57 -5.96 -3.23
C ALA A 44 -5.49 -4.42 -3.17
N ALA A 45 -4.63 -3.79 -3.97
CA ALA A 45 -4.39 -2.35 -3.88
C ALA A 45 -5.47 -1.50 -4.57
N TYR A 46 -6.09 -2.01 -5.64
CA TYR A 46 -6.98 -1.25 -6.51
C TYR A 46 -8.37 -1.88 -6.65
N SER A 47 -8.68 -2.92 -5.86
CA SER A 47 -9.98 -3.60 -5.86
C SER A 47 -11.01 -2.95 -4.93
N THR A 48 -10.65 -1.91 -4.20
CA THR A 48 -11.56 -1.18 -3.32
C THR A 48 -12.72 -0.56 -4.10
N GLU A 49 -13.91 -0.57 -3.52
CA GLU A 49 -15.11 0.05 -4.09
C GLU A 49 -15.34 1.47 -3.54
N SER A 50 -14.60 1.86 -2.50
CA SER A 50 -14.70 3.20 -1.92
C SER A 50 -14.06 4.25 -2.84
N PRO A 51 -14.82 5.28 -3.28
CA PRO A 51 -14.30 6.38 -4.07
C PRO A 51 -13.36 7.29 -3.28
N HIS A 52 -13.33 7.14 -1.97
CA HIS A 52 -12.53 7.93 -1.05
C HIS A 52 -11.14 7.34 -0.78
N HIS A 53 -10.87 6.12 -1.24
CA HIS A 53 -9.55 5.53 -1.17
C HIS A 53 -8.69 6.05 -2.32
N LEU A 54 -7.90 7.07 -2.03
CA LEU A 54 -7.08 7.74 -3.04
C LEU A 54 -5.74 7.04 -3.25
N LEU A 55 -5.17 7.24 -4.43
CA LEU A 55 -3.76 6.96 -4.67
C LEU A 55 -2.90 7.79 -3.71
N ASN A 56 -1.76 7.26 -3.34
CA ASN A 56 -0.78 7.95 -2.51
C ASN A 56 0.33 8.64 -3.34
N VAL A 57 0.07 8.81 -4.63
CA VAL A 57 0.93 9.48 -5.60
C VAL A 57 0.04 10.27 -6.56
N PRO A 58 0.42 11.48 -6.97
CA PRO A 58 -0.33 12.25 -7.97
C PRO A 58 -0.52 11.49 -9.29
N ALA A 59 -1.63 11.72 -9.97
CA ALA A 59 -2.01 11.02 -11.20
C ALA A 59 -0.93 11.10 -12.30
N ALA A 60 -0.24 12.23 -12.43
CA ALA A 60 0.86 12.40 -13.38
C ALA A 60 2.07 11.48 -13.13
N ARG A 61 2.12 10.76 -12.00
CA ARG A 61 3.21 9.85 -11.63
C ARG A 61 2.77 8.40 -11.56
N MET A 62 1.64 8.06 -12.19
CA MET A 62 0.99 6.74 -12.05
C MET A 62 0.87 5.98 -13.38
N SER A 63 1.64 6.32 -14.40
CA SER A 63 1.61 5.55 -15.64
C SER A 63 1.98 4.08 -15.42
N ALA A 64 1.31 3.19 -16.15
CA ALA A 64 1.67 1.78 -16.26
C ALA A 64 2.88 1.55 -17.18
N PHE A 65 3.28 2.55 -17.96
CA PHE A 65 4.33 2.46 -18.95
C PHE A 65 5.40 3.53 -18.71
N ASP A 66 6.66 3.09 -18.60
CA ASP A 66 7.80 3.93 -18.31
C ASP A 66 8.13 4.89 -19.48
N ASP A 67 7.90 4.40 -20.71
CA ASP A 67 8.07 5.15 -21.96
C ASP A 67 6.88 6.07 -22.29
N GLN A 68 5.81 6.05 -21.51
CA GLN A 68 4.62 6.88 -21.66
C GLN A 68 4.17 7.44 -20.30
N PRO A 69 4.91 8.37 -19.70
CA PRO A 69 4.69 8.83 -18.33
C PRO A 69 3.29 9.41 -18.09
N ASP A 70 2.66 9.99 -19.11
CA ASP A 70 1.34 10.60 -19.03
C ASP A 70 0.18 9.67 -19.41
N HIS A 71 0.45 8.38 -19.67
CA HIS A 71 -0.56 7.46 -20.21
C HIS A 71 -1.77 7.32 -19.27
N PHE A 72 -1.56 7.13 -17.97
CA PHE A 72 -2.65 7.10 -17.00
C PHE A 72 -3.40 8.43 -16.91
N LEU A 73 -2.69 9.55 -16.84
CA LEU A 73 -3.29 10.87 -16.74
C LEU A 73 -4.15 11.19 -17.95
N THR A 74 -3.69 10.86 -19.16
CA THR A 74 -4.42 11.03 -20.41
C THR A 74 -5.69 10.19 -20.42
N TRP A 75 -5.59 8.91 -20.05
CA TRP A 75 -6.75 8.04 -19.91
C TRP A 75 -7.73 8.57 -18.86
N TRP A 76 -7.23 9.01 -17.70
CA TRP A 76 -8.05 9.50 -16.61
C TRP A 76 -8.85 10.75 -17.01
N LYS A 77 -8.19 11.73 -17.63
CA LYS A 77 -8.85 12.95 -18.17
C LYS A 77 -9.89 12.63 -19.25
N SER A 78 -9.70 11.58 -20.02
CA SER A 78 -10.68 11.19 -21.06
C SER A 78 -11.95 10.54 -20.51
N LYS A 79 -11.93 10.04 -19.28
CA LYS A 79 -13.04 9.29 -18.67
C LYS A 79 -13.76 10.03 -17.55
N PHE A 80 -13.07 10.96 -16.91
CA PHE A 80 -13.55 11.68 -15.73
C PHE A 80 -13.22 13.16 -15.88
N ASP A 81 -14.07 14.04 -15.33
CA ASP A 81 -13.76 15.47 -15.17
C ASP A 81 -12.63 15.61 -14.15
N ALA A 82 -11.46 15.20 -14.57
CA ALA A 82 -10.31 15.09 -13.72
C ALA A 82 -9.65 16.47 -13.57
N ALA A 83 -9.18 16.73 -12.37
CA ALA A 83 -8.28 17.82 -12.09
C ALA A 83 -6.98 17.70 -12.93
N ASP A 84 -6.05 18.54 -12.68
CA ASP A 84 -4.71 18.49 -13.27
C ASP A 84 -3.92 17.25 -12.82
N GLY A 85 -2.70 17.11 -13.32
CA GLY A 85 -1.83 15.95 -12.97
C GLY A 85 -1.38 15.92 -11.52
N SER A 86 -1.59 16.97 -10.72
CA SER A 86 -1.28 17.02 -9.29
C SER A 86 -2.34 16.37 -8.43
N ALA A 87 -3.54 16.11 -8.96
CA ALA A 87 -4.64 15.48 -8.25
C ALA A 87 -4.37 13.99 -7.95
N PHE A 88 -4.99 13.50 -6.87
CA PHE A 88 -4.89 12.11 -6.43
C PHE A 88 -6.14 11.34 -6.85
N ALA A 89 -6.01 10.48 -7.85
CA ALA A 89 -7.14 9.71 -8.36
C ALA A 89 -7.61 8.65 -7.33
N PRO A 90 -8.92 8.33 -7.30
CA PRO A 90 -9.43 7.17 -6.58
C PRO A 90 -8.76 5.87 -7.06
N ARG A 91 -8.41 4.98 -6.13
CA ARG A 91 -7.75 3.69 -6.46
C ARG A 91 -8.59 2.81 -7.37
N GLN A 92 -9.92 2.82 -7.21
CA GLN A 92 -10.83 2.09 -8.09
C GLN A 92 -10.73 2.57 -9.55
N GLN A 93 -10.46 3.85 -9.80
CA GLN A 93 -10.31 4.38 -11.15
C GLN A 93 -9.00 3.92 -11.78
N TYR A 94 -7.93 3.83 -10.99
CA TYR A 94 -6.70 3.20 -11.46
C TYR A 94 -6.88 1.70 -11.74
N GLY A 95 -7.67 1.00 -10.92
CA GLY A 95 -8.07 -0.38 -11.17
C GLY A 95 -8.79 -0.55 -12.50
N ARG A 96 -9.72 0.34 -12.84
CA ARG A 96 -10.41 0.36 -14.16
C ARG A 96 -9.44 0.60 -15.31
N TYR A 97 -8.50 1.51 -15.15
CA TYR A 97 -7.44 1.72 -16.14
C TYR A 97 -6.67 0.43 -16.44
N LEU A 98 -6.24 -0.29 -15.41
CA LEU A 98 -5.52 -1.55 -15.57
C LEU A 98 -6.39 -2.64 -16.24
N GLN A 99 -7.67 -2.71 -15.92
CA GLN A 99 -8.62 -3.62 -16.55
C GLN A 99 -8.80 -3.31 -18.04
N GLU A 100 -8.92 -2.04 -18.42
CA GLU A 100 -9.01 -1.63 -19.83
C GLU A 100 -7.73 -1.96 -20.61
N LEU A 101 -6.55 -1.80 -19.98
CA LEU A 101 -5.28 -2.22 -20.60
C LEU A 101 -5.23 -3.72 -20.87
N LEU A 102 -5.70 -4.55 -19.94
CA LEU A 102 -5.76 -6.00 -20.13
C LEU A 102 -6.76 -6.38 -21.23
N ALA A 103 -7.93 -5.75 -21.25
CA ALA A 103 -8.93 -5.98 -22.28
C ALA A 103 -8.43 -5.60 -23.68
N GLY A 104 -7.60 -4.57 -23.80
CA GLY A 104 -6.97 -4.13 -25.04
C GLY A 104 -5.73 -4.93 -25.49
N ALA A 105 -5.26 -5.90 -24.70
CA ALA A 105 -4.00 -6.61 -24.96
C ALA A 105 -4.04 -7.58 -26.17
N GLY A 106 -5.22 -7.83 -26.74
CA GLY A 106 -5.41 -8.66 -27.92
C GLY A 106 -5.33 -10.18 -27.68
N SER A 107 -5.37 -10.96 -28.76
CA SER A 107 -5.54 -12.42 -28.72
C SER A 107 -4.35 -13.20 -28.16
N ARG A 108 -3.21 -12.55 -27.96
CA ARG A 108 -2.01 -13.18 -27.36
C ARG A 108 -2.07 -13.23 -25.82
N LEU A 109 -3.04 -12.58 -25.20
CA LEU A 109 -3.34 -12.67 -23.78
C LEU A 109 -4.57 -13.56 -23.58
N SER A 110 -4.42 -14.62 -22.80
CA SER A 110 -5.52 -15.43 -22.27
C SER A 110 -5.63 -15.17 -20.77
N ILE A 111 -6.82 -14.81 -20.28
CA ILE A 111 -7.08 -14.63 -18.86
C ILE A 111 -7.98 -15.76 -18.38
N ARG A 112 -7.57 -16.47 -17.34
CA ARG A 112 -8.31 -17.60 -16.76
C ARG A 112 -8.65 -17.33 -15.29
N SER A 113 -9.96 -17.42 -15.00
CA SER A 113 -10.46 -17.34 -13.61
C SER A 113 -10.34 -18.72 -12.96
N GLU A 114 -9.11 -19.12 -12.66
CA GLU A 114 -8.78 -20.44 -12.13
C GLU A 114 -7.72 -20.32 -11.02
N GLU A 115 -7.90 -21.11 -9.96
CA GLU A 115 -6.90 -21.23 -8.91
C GLU A 115 -5.82 -22.23 -9.33
N VAL A 116 -4.58 -21.75 -9.37
CA VAL A 116 -3.41 -22.60 -9.56
C VAL A 116 -3.08 -23.31 -8.25
N ARG A 117 -3.08 -24.64 -8.28
CA ARG A 117 -2.85 -25.50 -7.10
C ARG A 117 -1.43 -26.02 -7.03
N GLU A 118 -0.85 -26.31 -8.19
CA GLU A 118 0.48 -26.90 -8.28
C GLU A 118 1.23 -26.37 -9.51
N ILE A 119 2.54 -26.29 -9.38
CA ILE A 119 3.45 -26.01 -10.48
C ILE A 119 4.61 -27.00 -10.39
N SER A 120 4.76 -27.85 -11.42
CA SER A 120 5.85 -28.81 -11.46
C SER A 120 7.20 -28.17 -11.83
N ARG A 121 8.31 -28.91 -11.60
CA ARG A 121 9.65 -28.49 -12.06
C ARG A 121 9.73 -28.31 -13.57
N ASP A 122 8.91 -29.06 -14.32
CA ASP A 122 8.83 -28.96 -15.79
C ASP A 122 7.89 -27.85 -16.26
N ARG A 123 7.49 -26.96 -15.35
CA ARG A 123 6.63 -25.80 -15.63
C ARG A 123 5.21 -26.19 -16.11
N VAL A 124 4.70 -27.32 -15.64
CA VAL A 124 3.29 -27.67 -15.79
C VAL A 124 2.50 -26.98 -14.69
N VAL A 125 1.54 -26.16 -15.08
CA VAL A 125 0.61 -25.48 -14.17
C VAL A 125 -0.66 -26.30 -14.06
N VAL A 126 -1.07 -26.65 -12.85
CA VAL A 126 -2.26 -27.45 -12.55
C VAL A 126 -3.32 -26.57 -11.89
N THR A 127 -4.52 -26.58 -12.45
CA THR A 127 -5.69 -25.89 -11.94
C THR A 127 -6.88 -26.85 -11.78
N SER A 128 -8.03 -26.35 -11.37
CA SER A 128 -9.28 -27.14 -11.38
C SER A 128 -9.77 -27.44 -12.81
N GLY A 129 -9.38 -26.64 -13.82
CA GLY A 129 -9.74 -26.80 -15.22
C GLY A 129 -8.80 -27.71 -16.01
N GLY A 130 -7.72 -28.23 -15.39
CA GLY A 130 -6.76 -29.11 -16.04
C GLY A 130 -5.31 -28.73 -15.81
N SER A 131 -4.43 -29.24 -16.67
CA SER A 131 -2.99 -28.93 -16.62
C SER A 131 -2.48 -28.44 -17.96
N GLU A 132 -1.57 -27.46 -17.95
CA GLU A 132 -0.91 -26.92 -19.14
C GLU A 132 0.56 -26.69 -18.89
N GLN A 133 1.39 -27.02 -19.89
CA GLN A 133 2.83 -26.80 -19.84
C GLN A 133 3.20 -25.46 -20.49
N PHE A 134 4.11 -24.74 -19.85
CA PHE A 134 4.62 -23.43 -20.27
C PHE A 134 6.12 -23.48 -20.52
N ASP A 135 6.62 -22.58 -21.38
CA ASP A 135 8.06 -22.35 -21.56
C ASP A 135 8.67 -21.59 -20.37
N ALA A 136 7.85 -20.75 -19.71
CA ALA A 136 8.22 -20.06 -18.46
C ALA A 136 6.98 -19.86 -17.57
N VAL A 137 7.19 -19.80 -16.25
CA VAL A 137 6.13 -19.47 -15.28
C VAL A 137 6.62 -18.36 -14.38
N VAL A 138 5.78 -17.35 -14.20
CA VAL A 138 6.03 -16.19 -13.33
C VAL A 138 5.06 -16.21 -12.16
N LEU A 139 5.60 -16.12 -10.95
CA LEU A 139 4.80 -16.05 -9.73
C LEU A 139 4.58 -14.58 -9.35
N ALA A 140 3.33 -14.11 -9.45
CA ALA A 140 2.89 -12.77 -9.09
C ALA A 140 1.73 -12.84 -8.06
N THR A 141 1.84 -13.75 -7.11
CA THR A 141 0.80 -14.15 -6.15
C THR A 141 0.46 -13.08 -5.10
N GLY A 142 1.15 -11.93 -5.12
CA GLY A 142 0.94 -10.84 -4.17
C GLY A 142 1.44 -11.17 -2.76
N ASN A 143 0.88 -10.48 -1.79
CA ASN A 143 1.21 -10.67 -0.38
C ASN A 143 0.22 -11.62 0.30
N TYR A 144 0.71 -12.40 1.27
CA TYR A 144 -0.17 -13.12 2.17
C TYR A 144 -1.03 -12.16 3.00
N PRO A 145 -2.24 -12.56 3.41
CA PRO A 145 -3.01 -11.81 4.38
C PRO A 145 -2.17 -11.52 5.63
N PRO A 146 -2.28 -10.31 6.22
CA PRO A 146 -1.53 -10.01 7.43
C PRO A 146 -1.95 -10.94 8.56
N ALA A 147 -0.98 -11.34 9.38
CA ALA A 147 -1.27 -12.11 10.59
C ALA A 147 -2.14 -11.31 11.55
N ASN A 148 -2.97 -12.01 12.33
CA ASN A 148 -3.75 -11.38 13.38
C ASN A 148 -2.80 -10.78 14.44
N PRO A 149 -2.78 -9.45 14.65
CA PRO A 149 -1.85 -8.81 15.56
C PRO A 149 -2.11 -9.11 17.03
N VAL A 150 -3.27 -9.68 17.36
CA VAL A 150 -3.68 -10.01 18.73
C VAL A 150 -3.74 -11.50 19.00
N SER A 151 -3.35 -12.36 18.05
CA SER A 151 -3.44 -13.82 18.13
C SER A 151 -2.72 -14.47 19.32
N ARG A 152 -1.76 -13.76 19.93
CA ARG A 152 -1.08 -14.25 21.14
C ARG A 152 -1.93 -14.17 22.42
N TRP A 153 -3.02 -13.40 22.40
CA TRP A 153 -3.89 -13.20 23.57
C TRP A 153 -5.27 -13.81 23.38
N ILE A 154 -5.76 -13.79 22.13
CA ILE A 154 -7.12 -14.19 21.82
C ILE A 154 -7.21 -14.70 20.38
N SER A 155 -7.98 -15.75 20.15
CA SER A 155 -8.22 -16.29 18.80
C SER A 155 -9.19 -15.41 17.99
N GLU A 156 -9.21 -15.60 16.66
CA GLU A 156 -10.19 -14.92 15.80
C GLU A 156 -11.62 -15.41 16.09
N ASP A 157 -11.77 -16.68 16.40
CA ASP A 157 -13.08 -17.26 16.72
C ASP A 157 -13.68 -16.66 18.00
N GLU A 158 -12.86 -16.44 19.03
CA GLU A 158 -13.30 -15.77 20.27
C GLU A 158 -13.63 -14.29 20.05
N LEU A 159 -12.92 -13.60 19.16
CA LEU A 159 -13.26 -12.23 18.76
C LEU A 159 -14.51 -12.20 17.90
N GLY A 160 -14.71 -13.22 17.05
CA GLY A 160 -15.86 -13.32 16.18
C GLY A 160 -16.09 -12.06 15.36
N ALA A 161 -17.33 -11.59 15.37
CA ALA A 161 -17.73 -10.39 14.63
C ALA A 161 -17.11 -9.08 15.17
N ARG A 162 -16.45 -9.07 16.33
CA ARG A 162 -15.79 -7.86 16.87
C ARG A 162 -14.50 -7.52 16.16
N MET A 163 -13.89 -8.51 15.47
CA MET A 163 -12.69 -8.28 14.68
C MET A 163 -13.05 -8.12 13.20
N VAL A 164 -12.56 -7.04 12.60
CA VAL A 164 -12.69 -6.78 11.17
C VAL A 164 -11.30 -6.64 10.59
N ARG A 165 -11.00 -7.44 9.57
CA ARG A 165 -9.79 -7.25 8.77
C ARG A 165 -9.97 -6.01 7.89
N ALA A 166 -8.88 -5.30 7.61
CA ALA A 166 -8.91 -4.10 6.79
C ALA A 166 -9.57 -4.35 5.41
N ALA A 167 -9.19 -5.47 4.76
CA ALA A 167 -9.88 -5.90 3.54
C ALA A 167 -11.28 -6.42 3.90
N GLY A 168 -12.30 -5.73 3.41
CA GLY A 168 -13.71 -6.04 3.68
C GLY A 168 -14.37 -5.17 4.75
N SER A 169 -13.64 -4.23 5.38
CA SER A 169 -14.24 -3.29 6.32
C SER A 169 -15.27 -2.39 5.64
N GLU A 170 -15.05 -2.05 4.38
CA GLU A 170 -15.94 -1.24 3.55
C GLU A 170 -17.31 -1.87 3.29
N HIS A 171 -17.44 -3.19 3.39
CA HIS A 171 -18.70 -3.90 3.18
C HIS A 171 -19.50 -4.15 4.46
N ARG A 172 -18.91 -3.81 5.61
CA ARG A 172 -19.57 -4.05 6.90
C ARG A 172 -20.58 -2.95 7.21
N PRO A 173 -21.83 -3.26 7.64
CA PRO A 173 -22.81 -2.27 8.08
C PRO A 173 -22.26 -1.41 9.22
N LEU A 174 -22.58 -0.10 9.23
CA LEU A 174 -22.06 0.82 10.25
C LEU A 174 -22.52 0.45 11.67
N GLU A 175 -23.72 -0.06 11.82
CA GLU A 175 -24.31 -0.49 13.10
C GLU A 175 -23.48 -1.60 13.75
N ALA A 176 -22.76 -2.38 12.95
CA ALA A 176 -21.92 -3.45 13.47
C ALA A 176 -20.58 -2.97 14.06
N PHE A 177 -20.26 -1.67 13.96
CA PHE A 177 -19.08 -1.07 14.59
C PHE A 177 -19.32 -0.53 15.99
N GLY A 178 -20.59 -0.38 16.42
CA GLY A 178 -20.94 0.19 17.71
C GLY A 178 -20.52 1.66 17.84
N ASP A 179 -20.31 2.12 19.08
CA ASP A 179 -19.96 3.50 19.42
C ASP A 179 -18.44 3.77 19.40
N GLN A 180 -17.63 2.73 19.36
CA GLN A 180 -16.16 2.81 19.34
C GLN A 180 -15.52 1.83 18.36
N VAL A 181 -14.60 2.34 17.55
CA VAL A 181 -13.75 1.53 16.66
C VAL A 181 -12.31 1.65 17.08
N PHE A 182 -11.64 0.50 17.21
CA PHE A 182 -10.21 0.43 17.52
C PHE A 182 -9.44 -0.06 16.31
N ILE A 183 -8.53 0.77 15.78
CA ILE A 183 -7.69 0.44 14.62
C ILE A 183 -6.28 0.13 15.10
N LEU A 184 -5.79 -1.06 14.80
CA LEU A 184 -4.44 -1.51 15.13
C LEU A 184 -3.49 -1.26 13.96
N GLY A 185 -2.58 -0.31 14.15
CA GLY A 185 -1.69 0.21 13.13
C GLY A 185 -2.15 1.59 12.63
N SER A 186 -1.18 2.41 12.21
CA SER A 186 -1.42 3.81 11.82
C SER A 186 -0.85 4.13 10.44
N GLY A 187 -0.76 3.13 9.56
CA GLY A 187 -0.33 3.31 8.17
C GLY A 187 -1.46 3.80 7.25
N LEU A 188 -1.19 3.86 5.95
CA LEU A 188 -2.18 4.29 4.94
C LEU A 188 -3.46 3.46 4.97
N THR A 189 -3.38 2.17 5.29
CA THR A 189 -4.58 1.32 5.46
C THR A 189 -5.49 1.79 6.59
N ALA A 190 -4.90 2.27 7.70
CA ALA A 190 -5.69 2.86 8.77
C ALA A 190 -6.36 4.17 8.32
N VAL A 191 -5.66 4.97 7.53
CA VAL A 191 -6.24 6.18 6.92
C VAL A 191 -7.44 5.81 6.04
N ASP A 192 -7.29 4.81 5.17
CA ASP A 192 -8.39 4.34 4.31
C ASP A 192 -9.63 3.96 5.13
N ILE A 193 -9.44 3.18 6.21
CA ILE A 193 -10.55 2.78 7.11
C ILE A 193 -11.21 4.00 7.77
N ILE A 194 -10.41 4.94 8.30
CA ILE A 194 -10.93 6.15 8.96
C ILE A 194 -11.77 6.97 7.98
N ILE A 195 -11.25 7.18 6.77
CA ILE A 195 -11.90 7.97 5.74
C ILE A 195 -13.17 7.29 5.23
N ASP A 196 -13.17 5.97 5.11
CA ASP A 196 -14.36 5.22 4.72
C ASP A 196 -15.46 5.29 5.79
N LEU A 197 -15.12 5.07 7.05
CA LEU A 197 -16.06 5.21 8.18
C LEU A 197 -16.67 6.62 8.21
N ASP A 198 -15.85 7.65 8.09
CA ASP A 198 -16.31 9.04 8.08
C ASP A 198 -17.22 9.34 6.88
N ALA A 199 -16.84 8.92 5.67
CA ALA A 199 -17.61 9.12 4.45
C ALA A 199 -18.98 8.43 4.49
N ARG A 200 -19.05 7.29 5.17
CA ARG A 200 -20.29 6.53 5.38
C ARG A 200 -21.16 7.07 6.52
N GLY A 201 -20.70 8.11 7.23
CA GLY A 201 -21.45 8.76 8.31
C GLY A 201 -21.31 8.10 9.68
N TYR A 202 -20.24 7.32 9.92
CA TYR A 202 -19.96 6.81 11.25
C TYR A 202 -19.74 7.95 12.24
N THR A 203 -20.50 7.99 13.33
CA THR A 203 -20.47 9.08 14.32
C THR A 203 -19.73 8.74 15.61
N GLY A 204 -19.36 7.47 15.79
CA GLY A 204 -18.66 6.98 16.97
C GLY A 204 -17.22 7.44 17.04
N GLN A 205 -16.54 7.09 18.14
CA GLN A 205 -15.13 7.41 18.34
C GLN A 205 -14.23 6.40 17.62
N ILE A 206 -13.24 6.90 16.89
CA ILE A 206 -12.19 6.10 16.25
C ILE A 206 -10.89 6.27 17.03
N THR A 207 -10.34 5.17 17.54
CA THR A 207 -9.08 5.17 18.23
C THR A 207 -8.05 4.37 17.43
N VAL A 208 -6.96 5.01 17.01
CA VAL A 208 -5.84 4.37 16.31
C VAL A 208 -4.70 4.10 17.28
N LEU A 209 -4.27 2.85 17.39
CA LEU A 209 -3.14 2.47 18.21
C LEU A 209 -1.94 2.09 17.37
N SER A 210 -0.80 2.71 17.60
CA SER A 210 0.47 2.26 17.05
C SER A 210 1.61 2.39 18.05
N ARG A 211 2.65 1.58 17.84
CA ARG A 211 3.81 1.52 18.76
C ARG A 211 4.52 2.87 18.93
N ARG A 212 4.46 3.73 17.93
CA ARG A 212 5.16 5.01 17.91
C ARG A 212 4.23 6.23 17.85
N GLY A 213 2.93 6.04 17.63
CA GLY A 213 1.97 7.14 17.47
C GLY A 213 2.28 8.03 16.27
N LEU A 214 2.71 7.44 15.16
CA LEU A 214 3.06 8.16 13.95
C LEU A 214 2.00 7.88 12.87
N MET A 215 1.50 8.93 12.21
CA MET A 215 0.64 8.85 11.04
C MET A 215 1.42 9.21 9.77
N PRO A 216 1.03 8.71 8.58
CA PRO A 216 1.59 9.13 7.31
C PRO A 216 1.52 10.65 7.15
N GLN A 217 2.60 11.24 6.63
CA GLN A 217 2.67 12.68 6.40
C GLN A 217 1.95 13.05 5.10
N PRO A 218 1.36 14.24 4.99
CA PRO A 218 0.76 14.69 3.73
C PRO A 218 1.83 15.02 2.69
N HIS A 219 1.44 14.89 1.41
CA HIS A 219 2.19 15.52 0.33
C HIS A 219 2.16 17.04 0.45
N ASP A 220 3.19 17.67 -0.08
CA ASP A 220 3.24 19.09 -0.38
C ASP A 220 3.73 19.20 -1.83
N LEU A 221 2.85 19.64 -2.70
CA LEU A 221 3.09 19.67 -4.14
C LEU A 221 3.75 20.98 -4.59
N THR A 222 3.90 21.93 -3.66
CA THR A 222 4.48 23.26 -3.95
C THR A 222 5.98 23.31 -3.73
N VAL A 223 6.57 22.21 -3.19
CA VAL A 223 7.98 22.17 -2.82
C VAL A 223 8.87 22.06 -4.05
N PRO A 224 9.84 22.95 -4.24
CA PRO A 224 10.84 22.84 -5.30
C PRO A 224 11.70 21.59 -5.12
N GLY A 225 12.33 21.11 -6.21
CA GLY A 225 13.24 19.97 -6.16
C GLY A 225 14.48 20.28 -5.32
N TRP A 226 15.15 19.21 -4.86
CA TRP A 226 16.45 19.27 -4.20
C TRP A 226 17.45 18.37 -4.92
N GLU A 227 18.66 18.84 -5.11
CA GLU A 227 19.71 18.05 -5.73
C GLU A 227 20.88 17.84 -4.77
N PHE A 228 21.24 16.59 -4.56
CA PHE A 228 22.44 16.25 -3.81
C PHE A 228 23.67 16.31 -4.72
N GLN A 229 24.76 16.89 -4.25
CA GLN A 229 26.03 16.84 -4.95
C GLN A 229 26.67 15.44 -4.87
N SER A 230 26.60 14.81 -3.72
CA SER A 230 27.11 13.45 -3.49
C SER A 230 26.37 12.79 -2.33
N ALA A 231 26.41 11.47 -2.29
CA ALA A 231 26.01 10.71 -1.12
C ALA A 231 27.16 9.79 -0.71
N PRO A 232 27.44 9.61 0.57
CA PRO A 232 28.52 8.74 1.02
C PRO A 232 28.26 7.30 0.61
N GLU A 233 29.25 6.68 -0.05
CA GLU A 233 29.22 5.27 -0.43
C GLU A 233 29.85 4.40 0.68
N GLY A 234 29.29 3.18 0.86
CA GLY A 234 29.81 2.22 1.86
C GLY A 234 29.69 2.67 3.30
N SER A 235 28.83 3.65 3.57
CA SER A 235 28.67 4.29 4.87
C SER A 235 27.88 3.43 5.83
N THR A 236 28.11 3.64 7.12
CA THR A 236 27.24 3.12 8.18
C THR A 236 25.90 3.85 8.17
N LEU A 237 24.87 3.24 8.76
CA LEU A 237 23.57 3.89 8.91
C LEU A 237 23.68 5.24 9.64
N ARG A 238 24.61 5.34 10.60
CA ARG A 238 24.85 6.58 11.35
C ARG A 238 25.38 7.69 10.42
N GLU A 239 26.35 7.39 9.57
CA GLU A 239 26.93 8.36 8.62
C GLU A 239 25.89 8.80 7.60
N LEU A 240 25.08 7.86 7.07
CA LEU A 240 23.99 8.18 6.17
C LEU A 240 22.95 9.10 6.83
N MET A 241 22.63 8.88 8.11
CA MET A 241 21.71 9.73 8.85
C MET A 241 22.30 11.12 9.14
N GLN A 242 23.60 11.22 9.45
CA GLN A 242 24.28 12.49 9.64
C GLN A 242 24.30 13.29 8.34
N TRP A 243 24.67 12.65 7.24
CA TRP A 243 24.65 13.25 5.90
C TRP A 243 23.25 13.72 5.52
N PHE A 244 22.23 12.86 5.66
CA PHE A 244 20.85 13.23 5.33
C PHE A 244 20.34 14.39 6.20
N ASN A 245 20.68 14.43 7.49
CA ASN A 245 20.29 15.51 8.36
C ASN A 245 20.98 16.83 8.00
N HIS A 246 22.26 16.78 7.58
CA HIS A 246 22.97 17.94 7.05
C HIS A 246 22.29 18.49 5.80
N GLU A 247 22.00 17.63 4.82
CA GLU A 247 21.27 18.00 3.59
C GLU A 247 19.90 18.62 3.90
N ARG A 248 19.16 18.03 4.85
CA ARG A 248 17.88 18.57 5.30
C ARG A 248 18.02 19.98 5.90
N GLN A 249 19.02 20.21 6.73
CA GLN A 249 19.28 21.52 7.32
C GLN A 249 19.68 22.54 6.24
N THR A 250 20.52 22.17 5.32
CA THR A 250 20.93 23.03 4.18
C THR A 250 19.73 23.40 3.31
N ALA A 251 18.86 22.43 3.00
CA ALA A 251 17.63 22.69 2.27
C ALA A 251 16.70 23.63 3.03
N GLU A 252 16.54 23.44 4.33
CA GLU A 252 15.70 24.29 5.18
C GLU A 252 16.21 25.75 5.19
N LEU A 253 17.52 25.98 5.27
CA LEU A 253 18.13 27.31 5.15
C LEU A 253 17.88 27.94 3.79
N ALA A 254 17.74 27.15 2.73
CA ALA A 254 17.38 27.58 1.38
C ALA A 254 15.86 27.71 1.18
N GLY A 255 15.05 27.59 2.23
CA GLY A 255 13.58 27.65 2.12
C GLY A 255 12.91 26.40 1.56
N VAL A 256 13.66 25.30 1.44
CA VAL A 256 13.18 24.02 0.90
C VAL A 256 12.90 23.04 2.03
N ASN A 257 11.69 22.49 2.09
CA ASN A 257 11.34 21.59 3.18
C ASN A 257 11.87 20.16 2.95
N TRP A 258 11.89 19.36 4.02
CA TRP A 258 12.40 17.99 4.06
C TRP A 258 11.83 17.05 2.98
N ARG A 259 10.64 17.37 2.42
CA ARG A 259 10.00 16.52 1.40
C ARG A 259 10.81 16.45 0.12
N ALA A 260 11.36 17.58 -0.32
CA ALA A 260 12.24 17.65 -1.48
C ALA A 260 13.50 16.81 -1.29
N VAL A 261 14.12 16.92 -0.11
CA VAL A 261 15.33 16.14 0.25
C VAL A 261 15.04 14.64 0.22
N LEU A 262 13.90 14.22 0.79
CA LEU A 262 13.51 12.82 0.77
C LEU A 262 13.14 12.32 -0.64
N ASP A 263 12.52 13.17 -1.46
CA ASP A 263 12.18 12.82 -2.83
C ASP A 263 13.43 12.71 -3.71
N ALA A 264 14.42 13.57 -3.53
CA ALA A 264 15.74 13.48 -4.17
C ALA A 264 16.51 12.19 -3.80
N LEU A 265 16.22 11.61 -2.62
CA LEU A 265 16.83 10.36 -2.18
C LEU A 265 16.28 9.13 -2.93
N ARG A 266 15.08 9.20 -3.50
CA ARG A 266 14.40 8.05 -4.13
C ARG A 266 15.24 7.30 -5.15
N PRO A 267 15.88 7.94 -6.15
CA PRO A 267 16.67 7.24 -7.15
C PRO A 267 17.90 6.50 -6.56
N ARG A 268 18.37 6.96 -5.39
CA ARG A 268 19.56 6.43 -4.71
C ARG A 268 19.24 5.36 -3.66
N THR A 269 17.98 5.23 -3.27
CA THR A 269 17.54 4.39 -2.13
C THR A 269 17.99 2.94 -2.28
N GLN A 270 17.84 2.34 -3.47
CA GLN A 270 18.21 0.94 -3.72
C GLN A 270 19.72 0.73 -3.58
N ARG A 271 20.54 1.61 -4.17
CA ARG A 271 22.00 1.54 -4.08
C ARG A 271 22.49 1.69 -2.64
N LEU A 272 21.96 2.68 -1.92
CA LEU A 272 22.29 2.89 -0.51
C LEU A 272 21.90 1.67 0.35
N TRP A 273 20.71 1.12 0.14
CA TRP A 273 20.28 -0.09 0.83
C TRP A 273 21.18 -1.30 0.53
N GLN A 274 21.56 -1.52 -0.71
CA GLN A 274 22.45 -2.61 -1.10
C GLN A 274 23.83 -2.47 -0.46
N GLY A 275 24.37 -1.25 -0.35
CA GLY A 275 25.67 -0.95 0.26
C GLY A 275 25.72 -1.15 1.77
N LEU A 276 24.59 -1.16 2.47
CA LEU A 276 24.55 -1.39 3.91
C LEU A 276 24.86 -2.85 4.27
N SER A 277 25.68 -3.05 5.31
CA SER A 277 25.90 -4.36 5.90
C SER A 277 24.58 -4.94 6.48
N LEU A 278 24.53 -6.25 6.72
CA LEU A 278 23.37 -6.91 7.31
C LEU A 278 23.05 -6.35 8.72
N VAL A 279 24.07 -5.96 9.48
CA VAL A 279 23.91 -5.35 10.81
C VAL A 279 23.22 -4.00 10.69
N GLU A 280 23.67 -3.15 9.75
CA GLU A 280 23.09 -1.82 9.52
C GLU A 280 21.67 -1.91 8.96
N LYS A 281 21.38 -2.86 8.07
CA LYS A 281 20.02 -3.16 7.60
C LYS A 281 19.09 -3.53 8.75
N ARG A 282 19.53 -4.38 9.68
CA ARG A 282 18.76 -4.76 10.88
C ARG A 282 18.55 -3.55 11.82
N ARG A 283 19.55 -2.67 11.98
CA ARG A 283 19.42 -1.43 12.75
C ARG A 283 18.38 -0.50 12.14
N PHE A 284 18.42 -0.30 10.82
CA PHE A 284 17.41 0.48 10.10
C PHE A 284 16.00 -0.08 10.33
N LEU A 285 15.79 -1.36 10.09
CA LEU A 285 14.49 -2.00 10.22
C LEU A 285 13.93 -1.88 11.66
N ARG A 286 14.80 -1.94 12.67
CA ARG A 286 14.41 -1.85 14.08
C ARG A 286 14.08 -0.43 14.51
N HIS A 287 14.88 0.56 14.08
CA HIS A 287 14.85 1.90 14.66
C HIS A 287 14.31 2.99 13.74
N LEU A 288 14.62 2.95 12.45
CA LEU A 288 14.31 4.01 11.49
C LEU A 288 13.14 3.74 10.57
N ARG A 289 12.86 2.47 10.27
CA ARG A 289 11.79 2.10 9.34
C ARG A 289 10.45 2.79 9.62
N PRO A 290 9.94 2.88 10.87
CA PRO A 290 8.65 3.54 11.12
C PRO A 290 8.65 5.04 10.76
N TYR A 291 9.78 5.73 10.93
CA TYR A 291 9.93 7.12 10.51
C TYR A 291 10.04 7.22 9.00
N TRP A 292 10.83 6.34 8.38
CA TRP A 292 10.92 6.24 6.93
C TRP A 292 9.54 6.02 6.30
N ASP A 293 8.78 5.06 6.81
CA ASP A 293 7.48 4.67 6.25
C ASP A 293 6.50 5.86 6.23
N VAL A 294 6.37 6.61 7.32
CA VAL A 294 5.43 7.74 7.40
C VAL A 294 5.83 8.96 6.57
N HIS A 295 7.12 9.13 6.32
CA HIS A 295 7.62 10.23 5.48
C HIS A 295 7.67 9.85 4.00
N ARG A 296 7.85 8.55 3.69
CA ARG A 296 7.96 8.03 2.33
C ARG A 296 6.60 7.70 1.72
N HIS A 297 5.72 7.09 2.48
CA HIS A 297 4.37 6.72 2.08
C HIS A 297 3.38 7.78 2.56
N ARG A 298 3.35 8.87 1.80
CA ARG A 298 2.53 10.05 2.12
C ARG A 298 1.09 9.86 1.69
N LEU A 299 0.21 10.69 2.23
CA LEU A 299 -1.20 10.75 1.88
C LEU A 299 -1.52 12.02 1.08
N ALA A 300 -2.65 12.02 0.38
CA ALA A 300 -3.15 13.20 -0.31
C ALA A 300 -3.46 14.31 0.70
N PRO A 301 -3.19 15.60 0.38
CA PRO A 301 -3.43 16.72 1.29
C PRO A 301 -4.88 16.81 1.78
N GLU A 302 -5.84 16.51 0.93
CA GLU A 302 -7.27 16.50 1.26
C GLU A 302 -7.62 15.45 2.32
N LEU A 303 -6.95 14.29 2.32
CA LEU A 303 -7.14 13.27 3.37
C LEU A 303 -6.59 13.77 4.71
N GLN A 304 -5.45 14.49 4.70
CA GLN A 304 -4.93 15.12 5.93
C GLN A 304 -5.91 16.12 6.50
N GLN A 305 -6.55 16.93 5.67
CA GLN A 305 -7.55 17.90 6.12
C GLN A 305 -8.74 17.20 6.80
N ARG A 306 -9.25 16.11 6.22
CA ARG A 306 -10.33 15.32 6.82
C ARG A 306 -9.92 14.71 8.15
N LEU A 307 -8.72 14.11 8.25
CA LEU A 307 -8.19 13.59 9.52
C LEU A 307 -8.11 14.67 10.59
N SER A 308 -7.60 15.86 10.24
CA SER A 308 -7.51 17.00 11.17
C SER A 308 -8.89 17.47 11.66
N THR A 309 -9.90 17.47 10.80
CA THR A 309 -11.28 17.79 11.18
C THR A 309 -11.83 16.77 12.20
N LEU A 310 -11.56 15.47 11.98
CA LEU A 310 -11.98 14.42 12.92
C LEU A 310 -11.26 14.52 14.27
N GLU A 311 -9.98 14.88 14.27
CA GLU A 311 -9.19 15.10 15.49
C GLU A 311 -9.73 16.31 16.28
N GLN A 312 -10.00 17.43 15.60
CA GLN A 312 -10.59 18.63 16.22
C GLN A 312 -11.97 18.36 16.80
N ALA A 313 -12.78 17.56 16.11
CA ALA A 313 -14.08 17.10 16.60
C ALA A 313 -13.99 16.04 17.72
N LYS A 314 -12.79 15.66 18.14
CA LYS A 314 -12.50 14.61 19.14
C LYS A 314 -13.06 13.23 18.75
N ARG A 315 -13.36 13.03 17.47
CA ARG A 315 -13.83 11.74 16.92
C ARG A 315 -12.69 10.80 16.56
N LEU A 316 -11.49 11.34 16.30
CA LEU A 316 -10.27 10.58 16.01
C LEU A 316 -9.26 10.80 17.13
N LYS A 317 -8.72 9.69 17.66
CA LYS A 317 -7.69 9.70 18.69
C LYS A 317 -6.52 8.80 18.30
N LEU A 318 -5.32 9.35 18.32
CA LEU A 318 -4.10 8.59 18.09
C LEU A 318 -3.45 8.22 19.43
N LEU A 319 -3.27 6.91 19.66
CA LEU A 319 -2.60 6.39 20.86
C LEU A 319 -1.22 5.82 20.48
N ARG A 320 -0.24 6.23 21.28
CA ARG A 320 1.09 5.64 21.26
C ARG A 320 1.20 4.58 22.36
N GLY A 321 1.43 3.31 21.98
CA GLY A 321 1.56 2.26 22.97
C GLY A 321 1.73 0.87 22.36
N ARG A 322 1.81 -0.12 23.23
CA ARG A 322 1.86 -1.53 22.87
C ARG A 322 0.73 -2.26 23.58
N ILE A 323 0.04 -3.13 22.87
CA ILE A 323 -0.93 -4.04 23.48
C ILE A 323 -0.21 -4.95 24.46
N GLN A 324 -0.73 -5.01 25.66
CA GLN A 324 -0.27 -5.92 26.72
C GLN A 324 -1.23 -7.09 26.88
N ASN A 325 -2.52 -6.88 26.73
CA ASN A 325 -3.56 -7.90 26.82
C ASN A 325 -4.79 -7.53 25.97
N VAL A 326 -5.54 -8.53 25.55
CA VAL A 326 -6.82 -8.38 24.86
C VAL A 326 -7.77 -9.40 25.48
N GLU A 327 -8.95 -8.94 25.88
CA GLU A 327 -10.00 -9.78 26.52
C GLU A 327 -11.37 -9.42 25.95
N VAL A 328 -12.24 -10.40 25.81
CA VAL A 328 -13.67 -10.17 25.58
C VAL A 328 -14.37 -10.05 26.93
N ARG A 329 -15.07 -8.96 27.13
CA ARG A 329 -15.89 -8.67 28.34
C ARG A 329 -17.33 -8.35 27.92
N GLY A 330 -18.19 -9.36 27.97
CA GLY A 330 -19.57 -9.24 27.49
C GLY A 330 -19.63 -8.96 26.00
N ASP A 331 -20.22 -7.86 25.62
CA ASP A 331 -20.36 -7.40 24.24
C ASP A 331 -19.16 -6.57 23.73
N ARG A 332 -18.19 -6.26 24.58
CA ARG A 332 -17.03 -5.40 24.28
C ARG A 332 -15.72 -6.17 24.25
N THR A 333 -14.75 -5.60 23.56
CA THR A 333 -13.35 -6.05 23.59
C THR A 333 -12.52 -5.03 24.36
N ALA A 334 -11.91 -5.46 25.48
CA ALA A 334 -11.04 -4.63 26.29
C ALA A 334 -9.58 -4.82 25.84
N LEU A 335 -8.89 -3.69 25.61
CA LEU A 335 -7.47 -3.68 25.27
C LEU A 335 -6.68 -3.01 26.39
N SER A 336 -5.75 -3.75 27.01
CA SER A 336 -4.77 -3.18 27.92
C SER A 336 -3.56 -2.69 27.13
N VAL A 337 -3.25 -1.40 27.25
CA VAL A 337 -2.17 -0.75 26.51
C VAL A 337 -1.13 -0.17 27.44
N VAL A 338 0.14 -0.52 27.24
CA VAL A 338 1.28 0.14 27.91
C VAL A 338 1.72 1.34 27.08
N ARG A 339 1.62 2.52 27.66
CA ARG A 339 2.14 3.77 27.09
C ARG A 339 3.60 3.96 27.49
N HIS A 340 4.38 4.63 26.63
CA HIS A 340 5.73 5.06 27.01
C HIS A 340 5.62 6.10 28.13
N GLY A 341 6.15 5.79 29.33
CA GLY A 341 6.14 6.68 30.50
C GLY A 341 5.12 6.32 31.59
N SER A 342 4.74 5.02 31.72
CA SER A 342 4.00 4.47 32.85
C SER A 342 2.53 4.90 33.06
N VAL A 343 1.60 4.49 32.21
CA VAL A 343 0.20 4.31 32.65
C VAL A 343 -0.44 3.19 31.84
N ARG A 344 -0.96 2.17 32.51
CA ARG A 344 -1.92 1.24 31.93
C ARG A 344 -3.21 2.02 31.67
N ALA A 345 -3.66 2.06 30.43
CA ALA A 345 -5.00 2.50 30.10
C ALA A 345 -5.76 1.30 29.57
N GLU A 346 -6.90 0.99 30.18
CA GLU A 346 -7.94 0.18 29.53
C GLU A 346 -8.73 1.07 28.57
N VAL A 347 -8.96 0.60 27.36
CA VAL A 347 -9.71 1.31 26.33
C VAL A 347 -10.77 0.37 25.80
#